data_95f4b4e503f8fde542b5031bfe83bb42
#
_entry.id   95f4b4e503f8fde542b5031bfe83bb42
#
_cell.length_a   1.000
_cell.length_b   1.000
_cell.length_c   1.000
_cell.angle_alpha   90.00
_cell.angle_beta   90.00
_cell.angle_gamma   90.00
#
_symmetry.space_group_name_H-M   'P 1'
#
loop_
_entity.id
_entity.type
_entity.pdbx_description
1 polymer ?
#
loop_
_entity_poly.entity_id
_entity_poly.type
_entity_poly.pdbx_seq_one_letter_code
_entity_poly.pdbx_strand_id
1 'polypeptide(L)'
;MRSARILFALLALAIAASAPAQPRKDELRLLAAELPPYTFQIPPGSVTEVPGHGEGLVYEVVSEMAKRTGHSGLIEFLPWAEAQRIAQSEPNIGILALTRSPEREPRYRWLARIITDDLILVGGQGIDVSSLDKVKDRPIGVLARSGAEALLRSRGFARIRPQPEEWINARLMQQRRIDAWLAPRLMVIYAMAETGGDLQALNFGEIVRRSGIYLAASKGLPDGEARKWEQAFEAVKQDGTYARILDKYSRMRVEPIPNELQRRFAEPVWE
;
A
#
# COMPACT_ATOMS: atom_id res chain seq x y z
N MET A 1 -53.10 5.17 58.09
CA MET A 1 -52.99 4.89 56.65
C MET A 1 -51.75 5.66 56.13
N ARG A 2 -50.60 4.96 55.87
CA ARG A 2 -49.34 5.58 55.49
C ARG A 2 -49.07 5.18 54.06
N SER A 3 -49.07 6.13 53.12
CA SER A 3 -48.81 5.96 51.69
C SER A 3 -47.30 5.91 51.45
N ALA A 4 -46.81 4.77 50.99
CA ALA A 4 -45.41 4.61 50.55
C ALA A 4 -45.25 5.20 49.14
N ARG A 5 -44.40 6.21 48.97
CA ARG A 5 -43.93 6.72 47.68
C ARG A 5 -42.69 5.94 47.27
N ILE A 6 -42.83 5.14 46.24
CA ILE A 6 -41.73 4.45 45.58
C ILE A 6 -41.09 5.41 44.60
N LEU A 7 -39.81 5.77 44.84
CA LEU A 7 -38.99 6.61 43.98
C LEU A 7 -38.27 5.70 42.99
N PHE A 8 -38.68 5.71 41.70
CA PHE A 8 -37.96 5.06 40.63
C PHE A 8 -36.79 5.97 40.18
N ALA A 9 -35.56 5.59 40.53
CA ALA A 9 -34.37 6.22 40.00
C ALA A 9 -34.06 5.59 38.63
N LEU A 10 -34.32 6.32 37.53
CA LEU A 10 -33.90 5.98 36.19
C LEU A 10 -32.39 6.24 36.07
N LEU A 11 -31.59 5.17 36.03
CA LEU A 11 -30.16 5.21 35.72
C LEU A 11 -30.01 5.30 34.19
N ALA A 12 -29.86 6.53 33.69
CA ALA A 12 -29.53 6.76 32.27
C ALA A 12 -28.06 6.39 32.04
N LEU A 13 -27.83 5.21 31.47
CA LEU A 13 -26.50 4.79 31.00
C LEU A 13 -26.18 5.59 29.73
N ALA A 14 -25.39 6.64 29.85
CA ALA A 14 -24.89 7.40 28.71
C ALA A 14 -23.87 6.54 27.93
N ILE A 15 -24.31 5.93 26.84
CA ILE A 15 -23.42 5.36 25.86
C ILE A 15 -22.73 6.53 25.16
N ALA A 16 -21.50 6.84 25.58
CA ALA A 16 -20.63 7.77 24.86
C ALA A 16 -20.29 7.15 23.52
N ALA A 17 -21.07 7.48 22.50
CA ALA A 17 -20.68 7.23 21.12
C ALA A 17 -19.39 8.01 20.88
N SER A 18 -18.26 7.30 20.72
CA SER A 18 -16.99 7.90 20.34
C SER A 18 -17.19 8.54 18.96
N ALA A 19 -17.32 9.86 18.93
CA ALA A 19 -17.34 10.60 17.67
C ALA A 19 -16.03 10.30 16.91
N PRO A 20 -16.07 10.12 15.58
CA PRO A 20 -14.86 9.93 14.79
C PRO A 20 -13.92 11.11 15.07
N ALA A 21 -12.67 10.80 15.41
CA ALA A 21 -11.67 11.81 15.71
C ALA A 21 -11.49 12.69 14.47
N GLN A 22 -11.80 13.98 14.60
CA GLN A 22 -11.53 14.94 13.54
C GLN A 22 -10.02 15.20 13.49
N PRO A 23 -9.41 15.28 12.30
CA PRO A 23 -7.99 15.58 12.16
C PRO A 23 -7.68 16.93 12.80
N ARG A 24 -6.66 16.97 13.65
CA ARG A 24 -6.17 18.22 14.23
C ARG A 24 -5.45 19.02 13.14
N LYS A 25 -5.59 20.33 13.17
CA LYS A 25 -5.03 21.23 12.13
C LYS A 25 -3.51 21.12 11.96
N ASP A 26 -2.82 20.60 12.98
CA ASP A 26 -1.34 20.45 13.02
C ASP A 26 -0.87 19.00 12.93
N GLU A 27 -1.77 18.03 12.67
CA GLU A 27 -1.39 16.63 12.49
C GLU A 27 -0.75 16.37 11.12
N LEU A 28 0.16 15.39 11.06
CA LEU A 28 0.69 14.87 9.81
C LEU A 28 -0.45 14.23 9.00
N ARG A 29 -0.90 14.84 7.92
CA ARG A 29 -1.93 14.28 7.05
C ARG A 29 -1.39 13.02 6.36
N LEU A 30 -1.95 11.85 6.66
CA LEU A 30 -1.48 10.57 6.16
C LEU A 30 -2.21 10.19 4.87
N LEU A 31 -1.45 9.92 3.81
CA LEU A 31 -1.95 9.53 2.50
C LEU A 31 -1.50 8.10 2.16
N ALA A 32 -2.42 7.32 1.65
CA ALA A 32 -2.20 5.99 1.10
C ALA A 32 -2.76 5.89 -0.33
N ALA A 33 -2.43 4.83 -1.02
CA ALA A 33 -3.02 4.43 -2.30
C ALA A 33 -3.32 2.93 -2.30
N GLU A 34 -4.08 2.46 -3.29
CA GLU A 34 -4.30 1.04 -3.51
C GLU A 34 -3.01 0.37 -4.00
N LEU A 35 -2.25 -0.18 -3.06
CA LEU A 35 -0.96 -0.85 -3.26
C LEU A 35 -0.91 -2.17 -2.47
N PRO A 36 -1.83 -3.12 -2.69
CA PRO A 36 -1.83 -4.36 -1.94
C PRO A 36 -0.53 -5.17 -2.20
N PRO A 37 0.03 -5.85 -1.17
CA PRO A 37 -0.48 -6.02 0.19
C PRO A 37 -0.01 -4.95 1.19
N TYR A 38 0.53 -3.82 0.76
CA TYR A 38 1.05 -2.78 1.67
C TYR A 38 -0.04 -1.90 2.25
N THR A 39 -0.92 -1.39 1.38
CA THR A 39 -2.04 -0.50 1.72
C THR A 39 -3.19 -0.75 0.75
N PHE A 40 -4.39 -0.98 1.25
CA PHE A 40 -5.60 -1.12 0.45
C PHE A 40 -6.85 -0.86 1.29
N GLN A 41 -7.94 -0.49 0.63
CA GLN A 41 -9.23 -0.27 1.29
C GLN A 41 -9.95 -1.61 1.45
N ILE A 42 -10.70 -1.72 2.54
CA ILE A 42 -11.63 -2.84 2.71
C ILE A 42 -12.82 -2.62 1.77
N PRO A 43 -13.17 -3.60 0.91
CA PRO A 43 -14.31 -3.46 0.02
C PRO A 43 -15.61 -3.15 0.77
N PRO A 44 -16.49 -2.27 0.24
CA PRO A 44 -17.80 -2.02 0.82
C PRO A 44 -18.60 -3.32 1.00
N GLY A 45 -19.24 -3.47 2.15
CA GLY A 45 -20.03 -4.65 2.49
C GLY A 45 -19.25 -5.80 3.15
N SER A 46 -17.96 -5.62 3.42
CA SER A 46 -17.17 -6.55 4.24
C SER A 46 -17.68 -6.57 5.69
N VAL A 47 -17.62 -7.72 6.34
CA VAL A 47 -18.07 -7.89 7.75
C VAL A 47 -17.30 -7.00 8.73
N THR A 48 -16.10 -6.55 8.33
CA THR A 48 -15.20 -5.69 9.11
C THR A 48 -15.22 -4.23 8.67
N GLU A 49 -16.21 -3.82 7.87
CA GLU A 49 -16.26 -2.47 7.31
C GLU A 49 -16.40 -1.40 8.40
N VAL A 50 -15.36 -0.62 8.57
CA VAL A 50 -15.38 0.67 9.26
C VAL A 50 -15.12 1.73 8.19
N PRO A 51 -16.03 2.70 7.96
CA PRO A 51 -15.84 3.70 6.93
C PRO A 51 -14.47 4.41 7.03
N GLY A 52 -13.72 4.43 5.94
CA GLY A 52 -12.37 5.01 5.90
C GLY A 52 -11.28 4.12 6.51
N HIS A 53 -11.58 2.86 6.84
CA HIS A 53 -10.60 1.91 7.33
C HIS A 53 -9.94 1.17 6.16
N GLY A 54 -8.62 1.09 6.20
CA GLY A 54 -7.85 0.30 5.25
C GLY A 54 -7.19 -0.90 5.91
N GLU A 55 -6.60 -1.73 5.09
CA GLU A 55 -5.77 -2.86 5.48
C GLU A 55 -4.41 -2.81 4.75
N GLY A 56 -3.55 -3.71 5.10
CA GLY A 56 -2.24 -3.87 4.50
C GLY A 56 -1.12 -3.76 5.52
N LEU A 57 -0.02 -4.41 5.22
CA LEU A 57 1.12 -4.50 6.13
C LEU A 57 1.64 -3.12 6.56
N VAL A 58 1.80 -2.21 5.60
CA VAL A 58 2.27 -0.84 5.89
C VAL A 58 1.17 -0.02 6.57
N TYR A 59 -0.08 -0.18 6.13
CA TYR A 59 -1.22 0.49 6.74
C TYR A 59 -1.32 0.18 8.23
N GLU A 60 -1.28 -1.11 8.61
CA GLU A 60 -1.43 -1.52 10.01
C GLU A 60 -0.25 -1.06 10.88
N VAL A 61 0.99 -1.16 10.37
CA VAL A 61 2.16 -0.67 11.10
C VAL A 61 2.07 0.84 11.33
N VAL A 62 1.70 1.62 10.31
CA VAL A 62 1.56 3.08 10.42
C VAL A 62 0.39 3.46 11.32
N SER A 63 -0.72 2.73 11.29
CA SER A 63 -1.85 2.92 12.22
C SER A 63 -1.43 2.70 13.67
N GLU A 64 -0.59 1.70 13.94
CA GLU A 64 -0.04 1.47 15.28
C GLU A 64 0.98 2.55 15.69
N MET A 65 1.76 3.08 14.75
CA MET A 65 2.60 4.26 15.00
C MET A 65 1.75 5.50 15.32
N ALA A 66 0.68 5.74 14.56
CA ALA A 66 -0.25 6.85 14.80
C ALA A 66 -0.83 6.85 16.22
N LYS A 67 -1.28 5.68 16.70
CA LYS A 67 -1.76 5.53 18.09
C LYS A 67 -0.71 5.98 19.12
N ARG A 68 0.57 5.64 18.90
CA ARG A 68 1.67 5.98 19.84
C ARG A 68 2.10 7.43 19.77
N THR A 69 1.85 8.13 18.65
CA THR A 69 2.10 9.57 18.52
C THR A 69 0.94 10.43 19.04
N GLY A 70 -0.20 9.82 19.36
CA GLY A 70 -1.45 10.54 19.70
C GLY A 70 -2.14 11.14 18.49
N HIS A 71 -1.81 10.64 17.28
CA HIS A 71 -2.44 11.03 16.01
C HIS A 71 -3.87 10.48 15.93
N SER A 72 -4.76 11.15 15.19
CA SER A 72 -6.15 10.71 14.97
C SER A 72 -6.27 9.32 14.33
N GLY A 73 -5.23 8.88 13.61
CA GLY A 73 -5.21 7.61 12.87
C GLY A 73 -5.91 7.66 11.52
N LEU A 74 -6.41 8.84 11.11
CA LEU A 74 -7.04 8.98 9.79
C LEU A 74 -5.99 8.87 8.69
N ILE A 75 -6.20 7.91 7.77
CA ILE A 75 -5.38 7.69 6.58
C ILE A 75 -6.29 7.82 5.36
N GLU A 76 -6.00 8.79 4.52
CA GLU A 76 -6.77 9.11 3.32
C GLU A 76 -6.24 8.32 2.12
N PHE A 77 -7.13 7.63 1.40
CA PHE A 77 -6.79 6.92 0.18
C PHE A 77 -7.00 7.80 -1.05
N LEU A 78 -5.96 7.92 -1.86
CA LEU A 78 -5.94 8.71 -3.10
C LEU A 78 -5.27 7.91 -4.23
N PRO A 79 -5.52 8.25 -5.49
CA PRO A 79 -4.74 7.73 -6.60
C PRO A 79 -3.23 7.96 -6.37
N TRP A 80 -2.40 6.94 -6.61
CA TRP A 80 -0.95 6.96 -6.30
C TRP A 80 -0.23 8.22 -6.80
N ALA A 81 -0.56 8.64 -8.02
CA ALA A 81 0.02 9.85 -8.62
C ALA A 81 -0.33 11.13 -7.85
N GLU A 82 -1.57 11.21 -7.37
CA GLU A 82 -2.07 12.35 -6.62
C GLU A 82 -1.45 12.40 -5.22
N ALA A 83 -1.42 11.27 -4.51
CA ALA A 83 -0.75 11.17 -3.22
C ALA A 83 0.71 11.64 -3.29
N GLN A 84 1.47 11.21 -4.33
CA GLN A 84 2.84 11.66 -4.55
C GLN A 84 2.93 13.16 -4.84
N ARG A 85 2.03 13.71 -5.68
CA ARG A 85 2.00 15.13 -6.01
C ARG A 85 1.76 15.98 -4.75
N ILE A 86 0.77 15.63 -3.94
CA ILE A 86 0.44 16.32 -2.70
C ILE A 86 1.62 16.27 -1.73
N ALA A 87 2.21 15.09 -1.50
CA ALA A 87 3.33 14.92 -0.58
C ALA A 87 4.59 15.69 -1.00
N GLN A 88 4.73 16.03 -2.28
CA GLN A 88 5.86 16.86 -2.77
C GLN A 88 5.58 18.36 -2.76
N SER A 89 4.30 18.76 -2.85
CA SER A 89 3.92 20.19 -2.99
C SER A 89 3.36 20.81 -1.71
N GLU A 90 2.85 20.01 -0.80
CA GLU A 90 2.23 20.49 0.43
C GLU A 90 3.08 20.12 1.66
N PRO A 91 3.14 20.97 2.68
CA PRO A 91 3.81 20.65 3.94
C PRO A 91 2.98 19.68 4.78
N ASN A 92 3.63 19.05 5.74
CA ASN A 92 2.98 18.22 6.77
C ASN A 92 2.15 17.04 6.21
N ILE A 93 2.63 16.42 5.12
CA ILE A 93 2.02 15.24 4.51
C ILE A 93 2.88 14.02 4.78
N GLY A 94 2.28 12.95 5.28
CA GLY A 94 2.85 11.60 5.34
C GLY A 94 2.34 10.77 4.16
N ILE A 95 3.20 10.02 3.51
CA ILE A 95 2.84 9.10 2.42
C ILE A 95 3.29 7.69 2.76
N LEU A 96 2.35 6.75 2.69
CA LEU A 96 2.56 5.35 3.01
C LEU A 96 3.08 4.57 1.80
N ALA A 97 3.80 3.50 2.09
CA ALA A 97 4.29 2.52 1.10
C ALA A 97 5.20 3.12 0.00
N LEU A 98 5.91 4.20 0.31
CA LEU A 98 6.83 4.82 -0.66
C LEU A 98 8.15 4.04 -0.71
N THR A 99 8.52 3.57 -1.90
CA THR A 99 9.83 2.99 -2.16
C THR A 99 10.91 4.06 -2.16
N ARG A 100 11.98 3.88 -1.38
CA ARG A 100 13.15 4.78 -1.37
C ARG A 100 14.01 4.53 -2.60
N SER A 101 14.38 5.59 -3.30
CA SER A 101 15.26 5.54 -4.47
C SER A 101 16.08 6.83 -4.59
N PRO A 102 17.22 6.82 -5.34
CA PRO A 102 18.05 8.02 -5.53
C PRO A 102 17.27 9.21 -6.06
N GLU A 103 16.33 9.00 -6.97
CA GLU A 103 15.52 10.06 -7.59
C GLU A 103 14.52 10.68 -6.61
N ARG A 104 14.13 9.92 -5.57
CA ARG A 104 13.19 10.33 -4.52
C ARG A 104 13.89 10.89 -3.29
N GLU A 105 15.18 10.59 -3.10
CA GLU A 105 15.96 11.02 -1.94
C GLU A 105 15.87 12.53 -1.64
N PRO A 106 16.00 13.43 -2.62
CA PRO A 106 15.92 14.88 -2.36
C PRO A 106 14.50 15.40 -2.15
N ARG A 107 13.46 14.60 -2.44
CA ARG A 107 12.06 15.05 -2.50
C ARG A 107 11.27 14.78 -1.23
N TYR A 108 11.71 13.82 -0.42
CA TYR A 108 10.98 13.35 0.75
C TYR A 108 11.87 13.34 1.99
N ARG A 109 11.22 13.34 3.15
CA ARG A 109 11.79 12.96 4.42
C ARG A 109 11.41 11.52 4.75
N TRP A 110 12.39 10.68 5.03
CA TRP A 110 12.19 9.24 5.29
C TRP A 110 12.05 9.01 6.79
N LEU A 111 10.87 8.58 7.24
CA LEU A 111 10.55 8.45 8.68
C LEU A 111 10.83 7.03 9.20
N ALA A 112 10.29 6.01 8.51
CA ALA A 112 10.44 4.63 8.96
C ALA A 112 10.53 3.68 7.77
N ARG A 113 11.52 2.80 7.76
CA ARG A 113 11.60 1.67 6.83
C ARG A 113 10.74 0.53 7.36
N ILE A 114 9.54 0.40 6.83
CA ILE A 114 8.58 -0.59 7.31
C ILE A 114 9.02 -2.00 6.94
N ILE A 115 9.34 -2.25 5.67
CA ILE A 115 9.90 -3.53 5.20
C ILE A 115 10.94 -3.31 4.12
N THR A 116 11.64 -4.37 3.75
CA THR A 116 12.44 -4.45 2.52
C THR A 116 11.74 -5.39 1.55
N ASP A 117 11.59 -4.97 0.30
CA ASP A 117 11.07 -5.82 -0.77
C ASP A 117 11.96 -5.70 -2.01
N ASP A 118 12.00 -6.76 -2.79
CA ASP A 118 12.78 -6.84 -4.02
C ASP A 118 11.94 -6.36 -5.21
N LEU A 119 12.42 -5.36 -5.95
CA LEU A 119 11.94 -5.07 -7.30
C LEU A 119 12.45 -6.17 -8.20
N ILE A 120 11.53 -7.01 -8.68
CA ILE A 120 11.85 -8.24 -9.38
C ILE A 120 11.32 -8.22 -10.79
N LEU A 121 12.10 -8.78 -11.72
CA LEU A 121 11.66 -9.07 -13.07
C LEU A 121 10.98 -10.44 -13.08
N VAL A 122 9.75 -10.47 -13.59
CA VAL A 122 8.98 -11.70 -13.73
C VAL A 122 8.64 -11.91 -15.18
N GLY A 123 8.70 -13.13 -15.67
CA GLY A 123 8.37 -13.50 -17.04
C GLY A 123 7.31 -14.59 -17.12
N GLY A 124 6.59 -14.61 -18.24
CA GLY A 124 5.75 -15.75 -18.59
C GLY A 124 6.59 -16.99 -18.93
N GLN A 125 5.92 -18.12 -19.08
CA GLN A 125 6.58 -19.39 -19.41
C GLN A 125 7.44 -19.28 -20.68
N GLY A 126 8.70 -19.71 -20.60
CA GLY A 126 9.65 -19.67 -21.72
C GLY A 126 10.31 -18.31 -21.98
N ILE A 127 10.00 -17.29 -21.19
CA ILE A 127 10.65 -15.98 -21.29
C ILE A 127 11.91 -15.96 -20.42
N ASP A 128 13.04 -15.60 -21.01
CA ASP A 128 14.30 -15.40 -20.29
C ASP A 128 14.26 -14.05 -19.56
N VAL A 129 14.19 -14.13 -18.23
CA VAL A 129 14.16 -13.00 -17.29
C VAL A 129 15.41 -12.95 -16.40
N SER A 130 16.49 -13.62 -16.85
CA SER A 130 17.76 -13.63 -16.10
C SER A 130 18.40 -12.24 -15.98
N SER A 131 18.08 -11.33 -16.89
CA SER A 131 18.41 -9.91 -16.78
C SER A 131 17.37 -9.03 -17.46
N LEU A 132 17.29 -7.78 -17.05
CA LEU A 132 16.38 -6.79 -17.61
C LEU A 132 16.62 -6.55 -19.11
N ASP A 133 17.87 -6.68 -19.57
CA ASP A 133 18.23 -6.49 -20.97
C ASP A 133 17.65 -7.58 -21.89
N LYS A 134 17.39 -8.78 -21.38
CA LYS A 134 16.79 -9.89 -22.16
C LYS A 134 15.35 -9.63 -22.59
N VAL A 135 14.68 -8.71 -21.91
CA VAL A 135 13.29 -8.34 -22.19
C VAL A 135 13.13 -6.92 -22.74
N LYS A 136 14.23 -6.28 -23.15
CA LYS A 136 14.23 -4.86 -23.56
C LYS A 136 13.25 -4.54 -24.68
N ASP A 137 13.11 -5.47 -25.65
CA ASP A 137 12.25 -5.31 -26.82
C ASP A 137 10.89 -6.01 -26.68
N ARG A 138 10.59 -6.51 -25.46
CA ARG A 138 9.35 -7.23 -25.17
C ARG A 138 8.32 -6.33 -24.49
N PRO A 139 7.00 -6.63 -24.65
CA PRO A 139 5.99 -5.95 -23.84
C PRO A 139 6.21 -6.23 -22.36
N ILE A 140 6.45 -5.17 -21.59
CA ILE A 140 6.70 -5.26 -20.13
C ILE A 140 5.69 -4.44 -19.35
N GLY A 141 4.98 -5.11 -18.42
CA GLY A 141 4.02 -4.49 -17.51
C GLY A 141 4.71 -3.82 -16.32
N VAL A 142 4.14 -2.73 -15.85
CA VAL A 142 4.56 -2.02 -14.64
C VAL A 142 3.37 -1.27 -14.02
N LEU A 143 3.46 -0.94 -12.74
CA LEU A 143 2.56 0.04 -12.12
C LEU A 143 2.87 1.44 -12.69
N ALA A 144 1.84 2.12 -13.13
CA ALA A 144 1.96 3.46 -13.69
C ALA A 144 2.51 4.46 -12.66
N ARG A 145 3.38 5.36 -13.10
CA ARG A 145 4.03 6.39 -12.27
C ARG A 145 4.82 5.84 -11.08
N SER A 146 5.21 4.57 -11.15
CA SER A 146 6.07 3.91 -10.18
C SER A 146 7.56 4.16 -10.45
N GLY A 147 8.40 3.82 -9.47
CA GLY A 147 9.85 3.79 -9.67
C GLY A 147 10.31 2.75 -10.70
N ALA A 148 9.53 1.67 -10.88
CA ALA A 148 9.79 0.65 -11.91
C ALA A 148 9.57 1.23 -13.32
N GLU A 149 8.48 1.94 -13.55
CA GLU A 149 8.24 2.62 -14.83
C GLU A 149 9.35 3.64 -15.14
N ALA A 150 9.71 4.47 -14.17
CA ALA A 150 10.78 5.46 -14.34
C ALA A 150 12.12 4.80 -14.70
N LEU A 151 12.45 3.69 -14.05
CA LEU A 151 13.65 2.89 -14.35
C LEU A 151 13.63 2.34 -15.79
N LEU A 152 12.52 1.75 -16.22
CA LEU A 152 12.43 1.21 -17.59
C LEU A 152 12.56 2.33 -18.64
N ARG A 153 11.92 3.48 -18.41
CA ARG A 153 12.04 4.63 -19.31
C ARG A 153 13.48 5.15 -19.37
N SER A 154 14.16 5.28 -18.25
CA SER A 154 15.56 5.73 -18.21
C SER A 154 16.54 4.78 -18.89
N ARG A 155 16.19 3.47 -18.97
CA ARG A 155 16.95 2.44 -19.68
C ARG A 155 16.54 2.26 -21.14
N GLY A 156 15.63 3.09 -21.66
CA GLY A 156 15.23 3.11 -23.06
C GLY A 156 14.35 1.94 -23.51
N PHE A 157 13.52 1.41 -22.61
CA PHE A 157 12.51 0.40 -22.98
C PHE A 157 11.41 1.05 -23.84
N ALA A 158 11.13 0.49 -25.01
CA ALA A 158 10.16 1.03 -25.96
C ALA A 158 8.73 0.48 -25.74
N ARG A 159 8.60 -0.73 -25.19
CA ARG A 159 7.31 -1.45 -25.11
C ARG A 159 6.79 -1.58 -23.67
N ILE A 160 6.88 -0.47 -22.91
CA ILE A 160 6.35 -0.41 -21.56
C ILE A 160 4.81 -0.38 -21.62
N ARG A 161 4.15 -1.13 -20.72
CA ARG A 161 2.70 -1.19 -20.53
C ARG A 161 2.35 -0.77 -19.10
N PRO A 162 2.25 0.56 -18.82
CA PRO A 162 1.90 1.03 -17.50
C PRO A 162 0.43 0.71 -17.18
N GLN A 163 0.16 0.18 -15.99
CA GLN A 163 -1.18 -0.13 -15.51
C GLN A 163 -1.47 0.65 -14.23
N PRO A 164 -2.72 1.05 -13.97
CA PRO A 164 -3.09 1.75 -12.75
C PRO A 164 -2.96 0.88 -11.51
N GLU A 165 -3.09 -0.45 -11.65
CA GLU A 165 -3.08 -1.42 -10.56
C GLU A 165 -2.33 -2.70 -10.97
N GLU A 166 -1.71 -3.39 -10.02
CA GLU A 166 -0.87 -4.55 -10.32
C GLU A 166 -1.67 -5.81 -10.67
N TRP A 167 -2.89 -5.97 -10.17
CA TRP A 167 -3.75 -7.09 -10.59
C TRP A 167 -4.04 -7.09 -12.11
N ILE A 168 -4.03 -5.91 -12.75
CA ILE A 168 -4.17 -5.80 -14.21
C ILE A 168 -2.93 -6.38 -14.88
N ASN A 169 -1.71 -6.09 -14.38
CA ASN A 169 -0.48 -6.71 -14.87
C ASN A 169 -0.51 -8.24 -14.72
N ALA A 170 -1.01 -8.75 -13.57
CA ALA A 170 -1.19 -10.18 -13.37
C ALA A 170 -2.12 -10.81 -14.42
N ARG A 171 -3.25 -10.16 -14.73
CA ARG A 171 -4.18 -10.60 -15.79
C ARG A 171 -3.56 -10.56 -17.17
N LEU A 172 -2.85 -9.48 -17.51
CA LEU A 172 -2.14 -9.38 -18.80
C LEU A 172 -1.09 -10.47 -18.95
N MET A 173 -0.38 -10.82 -17.88
CA MET A 173 0.58 -11.93 -17.87
C MET A 173 -0.10 -13.28 -18.11
N GLN A 174 -1.20 -13.58 -17.38
CA GLN A 174 -1.99 -14.80 -17.58
C GLN A 174 -2.53 -14.92 -19.01
N GLN A 175 -2.92 -13.80 -19.62
CA GLN A 175 -3.42 -13.72 -21.00
C GLN A 175 -2.31 -13.68 -22.06
N ARG A 176 -1.02 -13.71 -21.66
CA ARG A 176 0.14 -13.58 -22.54
C ARG A 176 0.15 -12.28 -23.37
N ARG A 177 -0.44 -11.20 -22.81
CA ARG A 177 -0.46 -9.87 -23.44
C ARG A 177 0.75 -9.01 -23.07
N ILE A 178 1.46 -9.39 -22.01
CA ILE A 178 2.80 -8.94 -21.66
C ILE A 178 3.70 -10.18 -21.51
N ASP A 179 4.96 -10.04 -21.88
CA ASP A 179 5.96 -11.10 -21.79
C ASP A 179 6.70 -11.05 -20.46
N ALA A 180 6.84 -9.84 -19.92
CA ALA A 180 7.53 -9.60 -18.66
C ALA A 180 6.74 -8.59 -17.80
N TRP A 181 7.07 -8.57 -16.50
CA TRP A 181 6.45 -7.68 -15.53
C TRP A 181 7.51 -7.28 -14.49
N LEU A 182 7.70 -5.98 -14.27
CA LEU A 182 8.64 -5.43 -13.30
C LEU A 182 7.87 -4.82 -12.12
N ALA A 183 7.89 -5.48 -10.97
CA ALA A 183 7.14 -5.06 -9.78
C ALA A 183 7.83 -5.52 -8.49
N PRO A 184 7.46 -4.97 -7.32
CA PRO A 184 7.82 -5.53 -6.03
C PRO A 184 7.31 -6.96 -5.88
N ARG A 185 8.15 -7.86 -5.34
CA ARG A 185 7.84 -9.30 -5.22
C ARG A 185 6.52 -9.57 -4.50
N LEU A 186 6.27 -8.89 -3.38
CA LEU A 186 5.03 -9.11 -2.62
C LEU A 186 3.79 -8.66 -3.40
N MET A 187 3.89 -7.59 -4.20
CA MET A 187 2.79 -7.16 -5.06
C MET A 187 2.52 -8.17 -6.18
N VAL A 188 3.55 -8.77 -6.78
CA VAL A 188 3.38 -9.87 -7.77
C VAL A 188 2.64 -11.04 -7.16
N ILE A 189 3.08 -11.51 -5.98
CA ILE A 189 2.47 -12.66 -5.29
C ILE A 189 1.00 -12.37 -4.97
N TYR A 190 0.73 -11.19 -4.42
CA TYR A 190 -0.62 -10.76 -4.07
C TYR A 190 -1.53 -10.67 -5.30
N ALA A 191 -1.10 -9.95 -6.33
CA ALA A 191 -1.88 -9.74 -7.55
C ALA A 191 -2.17 -11.05 -8.30
N MET A 192 -1.23 -12.00 -8.31
CA MET A 192 -1.49 -13.34 -8.87
C MET A 192 -2.54 -14.09 -8.07
N ALA A 193 -2.44 -14.08 -6.73
CA ALA A 193 -3.45 -14.73 -5.86
C ALA A 193 -4.82 -14.08 -6.03
N GLU A 194 -4.89 -12.75 -6.03
CA GLU A 194 -6.11 -11.95 -6.21
C GLU A 194 -6.81 -12.22 -7.54
N THR A 195 -6.05 -12.56 -8.58
CA THR A 195 -6.59 -12.88 -9.91
C THR A 195 -6.77 -14.38 -10.15
N GLY A 196 -6.55 -15.22 -9.13
CA GLY A 196 -6.62 -16.67 -9.25
C GLY A 196 -5.54 -17.25 -10.18
N GLY A 197 -4.40 -16.56 -10.32
CA GLY A 197 -3.29 -16.98 -11.16
C GLY A 197 -2.37 -17.98 -10.45
N ASP A 198 -1.71 -18.82 -11.25
CA ASP A 198 -0.73 -19.77 -10.77
C ASP A 198 0.67 -19.13 -10.74
N LEU A 199 1.25 -18.99 -9.56
CA LEU A 199 2.62 -18.49 -9.37
C LEU A 199 3.67 -19.41 -10.02
N GLN A 200 3.40 -20.71 -10.16
CA GLN A 200 4.32 -21.65 -10.80
C GLN A 200 4.37 -21.48 -12.31
N ALA A 201 3.38 -20.81 -12.91
CA ALA A 201 3.41 -20.43 -14.32
C ALA A 201 4.32 -19.24 -14.62
N LEU A 202 4.91 -18.62 -13.59
CA LEU A 202 5.81 -17.48 -13.71
C LEU A 202 7.27 -17.88 -13.50
N ASN A 203 8.14 -17.27 -14.30
CA ASN A 203 9.59 -17.31 -14.08
C ASN A 203 9.99 -16.08 -13.23
N PHE A 204 10.49 -16.31 -12.03
CA PHE A 204 11.05 -15.26 -11.19
C PHE A 204 12.53 -15.07 -11.56
N GLY A 205 12.87 -13.93 -12.09
CA GLY A 205 14.19 -13.63 -12.66
C GLY A 205 15.02 -12.67 -11.83
N GLU A 206 15.63 -11.69 -12.52
CA GLU A 206 16.54 -10.73 -11.88
C GLU A 206 15.90 -9.95 -10.74
N ILE A 207 16.60 -9.88 -9.59
CA ILE A 207 16.33 -8.86 -8.58
C ILE A 207 17.00 -7.56 -9.06
N VAL A 208 16.20 -6.71 -9.70
CA VAL A 208 16.69 -5.46 -10.30
C VAL A 208 17.12 -4.44 -9.24
N ARG A 209 16.43 -4.44 -8.10
CA ARG A 209 16.75 -3.58 -6.97
C ARG A 209 16.17 -4.16 -5.69
N ARG A 210 16.95 -4.15 -4.61
CA ARG A 210 16.45 -4.35 -3.26
C ARG A 210 16.13 -2.99 -2.65
N SER A 211 14.89 -2.76 -2.25
CA SER A 211 14.41 -1.46 -1.81
C SER A 211 13.66 -1.53 -0.50
N GLY A 212 13.83 -0.49 0.33
CA GLY A 212 12.97 -0.31 1.49
C GLY A 212 11.63 0.30 1.06
N ILE A 213 10.57 -0.16 1.70
CA ILE A 213 9.22 0.42 1.66
C ILE A 213 9.05 1.23 2.94
N TYR A 214 8.74 2.49 2.81
CA TYR A 214 8.78 3.46 3.89
C TYR A 214 7.43 4.13 4.17
N LEU A 215 7.27 4.58 5.42
CA LEU A 215 6.55 5.81 5.70
C LEU A 215 7.51 6.95 5.41
N ALA A 216 7.15 7.81 4.48
CA ALA A 216 7.88 9.02 4.16
C ALA A 216 6.99 10.25 4.37
N ALA A 217 7.58 11.43 4.38
CA ALA A 217 6.83 12.68 4.54
C ALA A 217 7.33 13.77 3.59
N SER A 218 6.57 14.87 3.51
CA SER A 218 6.99 16.10 2.86
C SER A 218 8.36 16.51 3.34
N LYS A 219 9.21 17.01 2.43
CA LYS A 219 10.62 17.34 2.72
C LYS A 219 10.79 18.31 3.89
N GLY A 220 9.87 19.25 4.05
CA GLY A 220 9.89 20.28 5.07
C GLY A 220 9.29 19.88 6.42
N LEU A 221 9.01 18.58 6.66
CA LEU A 221 8.47 18.15 7.96
C LEU A 221 9.45 18.52 9.09
N PRO A 222 9.00 19.20 10.19
CA PRO A 222 9.84 19.56 11.30
C PRO A 222 10.53 18.37 11.97
N ASP A 223 11.77 18.55 12.45
CA ASP A 223 12.56 17.49 13.09
C ASP A 223 11.89 16.90 14.31
N GLY A 224 11.18 17.70 15.11
CA GLY A 224 10.45 17.22 16.28
C GLY A 224 9.34 16.24 15.90
N GLU A 225 8.60 16.56 14.85
CA GLU A 225 7.53 15.69 14.35
C GLU A 225 8.09 14.41 13.72
N ALA A 226 9.14 14.52 12.92
CA ALA A 226 9.80 13.34 12.36
C ALA A 226 10.28 12.37 13.44
N ARG A 227 10.96 12.90 14.49
CA ARG A 227 11.43 12.06 15.61
C ARG A 227 10.30 11.34 16.35
N LYS A 228 9.13 11.95 16.50
CA LYS A 228 7.96 11.26 17.10
C LYS A 228 7.58 10.01 16.30
N TRP A 229 7.52 10.10 14.99
CA TRP A 229 7.18 8.96 14.14
C TRP A 229 8.28 7.90 14.13
N GLU A 230 9.55 8.29 14.10
CA GLU A 230 10.69 7.38 14.22
C GLU A 230 10.65 6.61 15.55
N GLN A 231 10.43 7.31 16.66
CA GLN A 231 10.31 6.70 18.00
C GLN A 231 9.07 5.79 18.10
N ALA A 232 7.95 6.20 17.50
CA ALA A 232 6.76 5.36 17.47
C ALA A 232 7.02 4.04 16.73
N PHE A 233 7.78 4.05 15.62
CA PHE A 233 8.15 2.84 14.92
C PHE A 233 9.03 1.92 15.77
N GLU A 234 10.02 2.49 16.46
CA GLU A 234 10.86 1.69 17.37
C GLU A 234 10.01 1.06 18.51
N ALA A 235 9.05 1.78 19.06
CA ALA A 235 8.14 1.25 20.07
C ALA A 235 7.27 0.10 19.54
N VAL A 236 6.73 0.24 18.30
CA VAL A 236 5.96 -0.83 17.62
C VAL A 236 6.79 -2.09 17.42
N LYS A 237 8.11 -1.94 17.17
CA LYS A 237 9.03 -3.10 17.06
C LYS A 237 9.29 -3.74 18.42
N GLN A 238 9.56 -2.92 19.44
CA GLN A 238 9.97 -3.39 20.77
C GLN A 238 8.86 -4.12 21.51
N ASP A 239 7.60 -3.72 21.36
CA ASP A 239 6.47 -4.38 22.04
C ASP A 239 5.92 -5.61 21.30
N GLY A 240 6.57 -6.02 20.21
CA GLY A 240 6.19 -7.20 19.41
C GLY A 240 5.02 -6.99 18.46
N THR A 241 4.41 -5.80 18.42
CA THR A 241 3.29 -5.49 17.50
C THR A 241 3.71 -5.62 16.05
N TYR A 242 4.90 -5.13 15.70
CA TYR A 242 5.46 -5.27 14.36
C TYR A 242 5.60 -6.75 13.94
N ALA A 243 6.15 -7.60 14.81
CA ALA A 243 6.31 -9.02 14.53
C ALA A 243 4.94 -9.72 14.30
N ARG A 244 3.91 -9.39 15.09
CA ARG A 244 2.55 -9.93 14.91
C ARG A 244 1.93 -9.52 13.59
N ILE A 245 2.12 -8.27 13.16
CA ILE A 245 1.63 -7.78 11.87
C ILE A 245 2.36 -8.51 10.73
N LEU A 246 3.68 -8.63 10.78
CA LEU A 246 4.43 -9.40 9.77
C LEU A 246 3.95 -10.85 9.68
N ASP A 247 3.76 -11.52 10.80
CA ASP A 247 3.26 -12.90 10.85
C ASP A 247 1.86 -13.02 10.22
N LYS A 248 0.94 -12.08 10.52
CA LYS A 248 -0.38 -12.01 9.88
C LYS A 248 -0.25 -12.02 8.36
N TYR A 249 0.56 -11.14 7.78
CA TYR A 249 0.70 -11.00 6.33
C TYR A 249 1.51 -12.14 5.69
N SER A 250 2.38 -12.80 6.41
CA SER A 250 3.07 -14.00 5.94
C SER A 250 2.14 -15.20 5.74
N ARG A 251 1.01 -15.22 6.44
CA ARG A 251 0.01 -16.30 6.41
C ARG A 251 -1.29 -15.90 5.72
N MET A 252 -1.39 -14.67 5.22
CA MET A 252 -2.61 -14.16 4.63
C MET A 252 -2.99 -14.97 3.39
N ARG A 253 -4.25 -15.42 3.36
CA ARG A 253 -4.87 -15.91 2.15
C ARG A 253 -5.51 -14.75 1.42
N VAL A 254 -5.21 -14.61 0.14
CA VAL A 254 -5.79 -13.58 -0.71
C VAL A 254 -7.04 -14.17 -1.35
N GLU A 255 -8.20 -13.54 -1.09
CA GLU A 255 -9.43 -13.89 -1.77
C GLU A 255 -9.40 -13.34 -3.21
N PRO A 256 -9.69 -14.16 -4.22
CA PRO A 256 -9.72 -13.70 -5.60
C PRO A 256 -10.76 -12.60 -5.82
N ILE A 257 -10.42 -11.59 -6.60
CA ILE A 257 -11.38 -10.57 -7.04
C ILE A 257 -12.53 -11.26 -7.80
N PRO A 258 -13.81 -10.96 -7.50
CA PRO A 258 -14.93 -11.52 -8.21
C PRO A 258 -14.82 -11.35 -9.73
N ASN A 259 -15.11 -12.40 -10.49
CA ASN A 259 -14.97 -12.41 -11.95
C ASN A 259 -15.71 -11.26 -12.66
N GLU A 260 -16.80 -10.75 -12.08
CA GLU A 260 -17.56 -9.62 -12.62
C GLU A 260 -16.77 -8.31 -12.57
N LEU A 261 -16.06 -8.05 -11.47
CA LEU A 261 -15.17 -6.90 -11.34
C LEU A 261 -13.97 -7.04 -12.28
N GLN A 262 -13.42 -8.25 -12.39
CA GLN A 262 -12.31 -8.51 -13.31
C GLN A 262 -12.71 -8.27 -14.78
N ARG A 263 -13.97 -8.57 -15.18
CA ARG A 263 -14.47 -8.31 -16.55
C ARG A 263 -14.62 -6.82 -16.85
N ARG A 264 -15.02 -5.99 -15.89
CA ARG A 264 -15.17 -4.54 -16.06
C ARG A 264 -13.88 -3.84 -16.46
N PHE A 265 -12.74 -4.38 -16.05
CA PHE A 265 -11.41 -3.81 -16.31
C PHE A 265 -10.62 -4.57 -17.37
N ALA A 266 -11.15 -5.70 -17.87
CA ALA A 266 -10.51 -6.49 -18.91
C ALA A 266 -10.73 -5.93 -20.34
N GLU A 267 -11.62 -4.96 -20.51
CA GLU A 267 -11.76 -4.27 -21.79
C GLU A 267 -10.61 -3.26 -21.96
N PRO A 268 -9.91 -3.32 -23.10
CA PRO A 268 -8.82 -2.40 -23.34
C PRO A 268 -9.37 -0.97 -23.52
N VAL A 269 -9.00 -0.08 -22.62
CA VAL A 269 -9.17 1.37 -22.82
C VAL A 269 -8.04 1.85 -23.73
N TRP A 270 -7.97 1.30 -24.94
CA TRP A 270 -7.12 1.82 -26.00
C TRP A 270 -7.76 1.60 -27.36
N GLU A 271 -8.44 2.62 -27.78
CA GLU A 271 -8.48 3.00 -29.19
C GLU A 271 -7.64 4.26 -29.38
#